data_2d7ea37c965c8940019fd905b7766f57
#
_entry.id   2d7ea37c965c8940019fd905b7766f57
#
_cell.length_a   1.000
_cell.length_b   1.000
_cell.length_c   1.000
_cell.angle_alpha   90.00
_cell.angle_beta   90.00
_cell.angle_gamma   90.00
#
_symmetry.space_group_name_H-M   'P 1'
#
loop_
_entity.id
_entity.type
_entity.pdbx_description
1 polymer ?
#
loop_
_entity_poly.entity_id
_entity_poly.type
_entity_poly.pdbx_seq_one_letter_code
_entity_poly.pdbx_strand_id
1 'polypeptide(L)'
;MTELVGIARGLVETAGPDALTLGALASKAGIKPPSLYKHFADRAAVLKAVEIEVLYELERWLRQETRGATPKARLIAMAKAYRAWGKAKQNRYRTIYSGNAFNDPQIRAACLHSALPLFEELAAAGIAETRRLPLSRTLVAFMHGFTLMEIGNAFNLGGSVDEAFDSSLETILREIP
;
A
#
# COMPACT_ATOMS: atom_id res chain seq x y z
N MET A 1 3.08 14.31 17.95
CA MET A 1 3.10 12.93 17.41
C MET A 1 3.12 12.92 15.88
N THR A 2 2.24 13.64 15.20
CA THR A 2 2.18 13.74 13.72
C THR A 2 3.49 14.18 13.08
N GLU A 3 4.19 15.15 13.66
CA GLU A 3 5.50 15.61 13.16
C GLU A 3 6.58 14.52 13.22
N LEU A 4 6.67 13.77 14.31
CA LEU A 4 7.62 12.66 14.45
C LEU A 4 7.34 11.53 13.45
N VAL A 5 6.08 11.23 13.16
CA VAL A 5 5.69 10.24 12.13
C VAL A 5 6.09 10.75 10.74
N GLY A 6 5.90 12.06 10.46
CA GLY A 6 6.35 12.68 9.22
C GLY A 6 7.86 12.57 9.01
N ILE A 7 8.66 12.83 10.07
CA ILE A 7 10.12 12.68 10.04
C ILE A 7 10.51 11.20 9.83
N ALA A 8 9.85 10.27 10.55
CA ALA A 8 10.09 8.83 10.41
C ALA A 8 9.79 8.35 8.98
N ARG A 9 8.67 8.81 8.40
CA ARG A 9 8.31 8.53 6.99
C ARG A 9 9.38 9.04 6.02
N GLY A 10 9.91 10.24 6.25
CA GLY A 10 11.02 10.79 5.46
C GLY A 10 12.30 9.96 5.53
N LEU A 11 12.63 9.42 6.71
CA LEU A 11 13.76 8.50 6.88
C LEU A 11 13.53 7.19 6.10
N VAL A 12 12.32 6.61 6.21
CA VAL A 12 11.95 5.41 5.46
C VAL A 12 12.02 5.68 3.95
N GLU A 13 11.51 6.82 3.47
CA GLU A 13 11.56 7.15 2.05
C GLU A 13 12.98 7.19 1.50
N THR A 14 13.91 7.78 2.26
CA THR A 14 15.29 7.98 1.81
C THR A 14 16.12 6.71 1.88
N ALA A 15 16.01 5.92 2.95
CA ALA A 15 16.93 4.84 3.27
C ALA A 15 16.26 3.47 3.53
N GLY A 16 14.94 3.39 3.36
CA GLY A 16 14.17 2.18 3.59
C GLY A 16 13.77 1.96 5.06
N PRO A 17 12.84 1.02 5.32
CA PRO A 17 12.34 0.77 6.66
C PRO A 17 13.41 0.27 7.63
N ASP A 18 14.46 -0.41 7.14
CA ASP A 18 15.52 -0.96 8.00
C ASP A 18 16.44 0.14 8.58
N ALA A 19 16.56 1.25 7.88
CA ALA A 19 17.33 2.41 8.36
C ALA A 19 16.61 3.20 9.48
N LEU A 20 15.32 2.97 9.70
CA LEU A 20 14.57 3.63 10.75
C LEU A 20 14.96 3.06 12.13
N THR A 21 15.74 3.82 12.90
CA THR A 21 16.05 3.54 14.31
C THR A 21 15.54 4.67 15.17
N LEU A 22 15.32 4.41 16.47
CA LEU A 22 14.94 5.47 17.42
C LEU A 22 16.03 6.55 17.54
N GLY A 23 17.30 6.16 17.43
CA GLY A 23 18.42 7.10 17.41
C GLY A 23 18.41 8.02 16.20
N ALA A 24 18.23 7.45 14.99
CA ALA A 24 18.13 8.22 13.75
C ALA A 24 16.92 9.18 13.78
N LEU A 25 15.77 8.71 14.29
CA LEU A 25 14.58 9.54 14.45
C LEU A 25 14.82 10.69 15.43
N ALA A 26 15.38 10.42 16.60
CA ALA A 26 15.70 11.45 17.61
C ALA A 26 16.66 12.49 17.06
N SER A 27 17.75 12.05 16.41
CA SER A 27 18.72 12.93 15.76
C SER A 27 18.07 13.82 14.71
N LYS A 28 17.25 13.24 13.81
CA LYS A 28 16.58 13.98 12.73
C LYS A 28 15.53 14.94 13.26
N ALA A 29 14.87 14.59 14.38
CA ALA A 29 13.86 15.43 15.04
C ALA A 29 14.49 16.51 15.96
N GLY A 30 15.80 16.50 16.17
CA GLY A 30 16.49 17.45 17.07
C GLY A 30 16.12 17.27 18.55
N ILE A 31 15.71 16.06 18.97
CA ILE A 31 15.31 15.78 20.35
C ILE A 31 16.19 14.70 20.96
N LYS A 32 16.23 14.65 22.32
CA LYS A 32 16.94 13.59 23.03
C LYS A 32 16.16 12.27 22.97
N PRO A 33 16.82 11.10 22.84
CA PRO A 33 16.16 9.79 22.80
C PRO A 33 15.11 9.55 23.91
N PRO A 34 15.34 9.94 25.19
CA PRO A 34 14.31 9.78 26.22
C PRO A 34 12.98 10.48 25.94
N SER A 35 13.00 11.56 25.11
CA SER A 35 11.78 12.24 24.72
C SER A 35 10.94 11.45 23.71
N LEU A 36 11.56 10.59 22.90
CA LEU A 36 10.85 9.70 21.98
C LEU A 36 10.05 8.63 22.71
N TYR A 37 10.57 8.08 23.81
CA TYR A 37 9.89 7.04 24.56
C TYR A 37 8.59 7.50 25.22
N LYS A 38 8.34 8.83 25.30
CA LYS A 38 7.03 9.38 25.69
C LYS A 38 5.96 9.19 24.59
N HIS A 39 6.39 8.97 23.33
CA HIS A 39 5.51 8.88 22.17
C HIS A 39 5.46 7.48 21.58
N PHE A 40 6.57 6.75 21.60
CA PHE A 40 6.70 5.42 21.02
C PHE A 40 7.43 4.49 21.97
N ALA A 41 6.84 3.34 22.26
CA ALA A 41 7.45 2.34 23.13
C ALA A 41 8.76 1.77 22.56
N ASP A 42 8.78 1.57 21.24
CA ASP A 42 9.89 0.95 20.52
C ASP A 42 9.88 1.34 19.03
N ARG A 43 10.82 0.78 18.27
CA ARG A 43 10.93 0.94 16.82
C ARG A 43 9.67 0.41 16.09
N ALA A 44 9.11 -0.70 16.55
CA ALA A 44 7.94 -1.30 15.93
C ALA A 44 6.72 -0.37 16.01
N ALA A 45 6.54 0.34 17.13
CA ALA A 45 5.51 1.35 17.29
C ALA A 45 5.66 2.51 16.31
N VAL A 46 6.91 2.94 16.01
CA VAL A 46 7.17 3.97 14.98
C VAL A 46 6.85 3.45 13.60
N LEU A 47 7.33 2.25 13.25
CA LEU A 47 7.05 1.63 11.94
C LEU A 47 5.55 1.44 11.72
N LYS A 48 4.82 1.00 12.76
CA LYS A 48 3.36 0.89 12.71
C LYS A 48 2.70 2.23 12.35
N ALA A 49 3.12 3.31 13.00
CA ALA A 49 2.58 4.63 12.72
C ALA A 49 2.90 5.09 11.29
N VAL A 50 4.09 4.78 10.79
CA VAL A 50 4.47 5.05 9.38
C VAL A 50 3.63 4.21 8.42
N GLU A 51 3.43 2.92 8.68
CA GLU A 51 2.61 2.03 7.83
C GLU A 51 1.16 2.54 7.72
N ILE A 52 0.57 2.96 8.83
CA ILE A 52 -0.77 3.55 8.85
C ILE A 52 -0.84 4.79 7.95
N GLU A 53 0.12 5.72 8.07
CA GLU A 53 0.19 6.92 7.21
C GLU A 53 0.37 6.57 5.73
N VAL A 54 1.18 5.56 5.43
CA VAL A 54 1.43 5.07 4.07
C VAL A 54 0.16 4.46 3.46
N LEU A 55 -0.62 3.71 4.23
CA LEU A 55 -1.91 3.15 3.78
C LEU A 55 -2.93 4.26 3.47
N TYR A 56 -3.01 5.31 4.28
CA TYR A 56 -3.85 6.47 3.98
C TYR A 56 -3.34 7.28 2.78
N GLU A 57 -2.03 7.38 2.58
CA GLU A 57 -1.44 8.00 1.39
C GLU A 57 -1.81 7.22 0.13
N LEU A 58 -1.70 5.90 0.17
CA LEU A 58 -2.09 5.00 -0.93
C LEU A 58 -3.56 5.16 -1.28
N GLU A 59 -4.46 5.20 -0.29
CA GLU A 59 -5.89 5.41 -0.52
C GLU A 59 -6.16 6.72 -1.26
N ARG A 60 -5.57 7.83 -0.79
CA ARG A 60 -5.72 9.13 -1.45
C ARG A 60 -5.20 9.12 -2.89
N TRP A 61 -4.07 8.47 -3.13
CA TRP A 61 -3.52 8.30 -4.47
C TRP A 61 -4.47 7.50 -5.36
N LEU A 62 -4.97 6.37 -4.89
CA LEU A 62 -5.90 5.54 -5.67
C LEU A 62 -7.17 6.33 -6.04
N ARG A 63 -7.74 7.09 -5.11
CA ARG A 63 -8.91 7.93 -5.41
C ARG A 63 -8.63 9.00 -6.46
N GLN A 64 -7.44 9.57 -6.46
CA GLN A 64 -7.05 10.61 -7.43
C GLN A 64 -6.83 10.03 -8.82
N GLU A 65 -6.21 8.85 -8.90
CA GLU A 65 -5.80 8.24 -10.16
C GLU A 65 -6.85 7.31 -10.78
N THR A 66 -7.86 6.90 -10.02
CA THR A 66 -8.95 6.06 -10.51
C THR A 66 -9.84 6.86 -11.47
N ARG A 67 -9.68 6.64 -12.77
CA ARG A 67 -10.39 7.31 -13.86
C ARG A 67 -10.99 6.29 -14.81
N GLY A 68 -12.14 6.61 -15.40
CA GLY A 68 -12.76 5.75 -16.42
C GLY A 68 -14.28 5.93 -16.49
N ALA A 69 -14.85 5.65 -17.66
CA ALA A 69 -16.28 5.80 -17.91
C ALA A 69 -17.11 4.66 -17.26
N THR A 70 -16.51 3.47 -17.13
CA THR A 70 -17.19 2.30 -16.52
C THR A 70 -16.49 1.86 -15.25
N PRO A 71 -17.18 1.14 -14.35
CA PRO A 71 -16.55 0.58 -13.15
C PRO A 71 -15.36 -0.31 -13.49
N LYS A 72 -15.46 -1.15 -14.53
CA LYS A 72 -14.35 -1.98 -15.00
C LYS A 72 -13.13 -1.15 -15.42
N ALA A 73 -13.34 -0.08 -16.20
CA ALA A 73 -12.27 0.82 -16.61
C ALA A 73 -11.60 1.49 -15.39
N ARG A 74 -12.38 1.85 -14.36
CA ARG A 74 -11.85 2.43 -13.12
C ARG A 74 -11.09 1.39 -12.29
N LEU A 75 -11.54 0.15 -12.22
CA LEU A 75 -10.79 -0.95 -11.57
C LEU A 75 -9.44 -1.20 -12.26
N ILE A 76 -9.39 -1.18 -13.59
CA ILE A 76 -8.15 -1.28 -14.36
C ILE A 76 -7.22 -0.11 -14.04
N ALA A 77 -7.74 1.12 -14.08
CA ALA A 77 -6.98 2.32 -13.75
C ALA A 77 -6.42 2.27 -12.32
N MET A 78 -7.24 1.83 -11.36
CA MET A 78 -6.83 1.65 -9.96
C MET A 78 -5.68 0.64 -9.81
N ALA A 79 -5.76 -0.51 -10.48
CA ALA A 79 -4.71 -1.51 -10.42
C ALA A 79 -3.39 -0.99 -11.04
N LYS A 80 -3.46 -0.27 -12.15
CA LYS A 80 -2.30 0.40 -12.76
C LYS A 80 -1.72 1.49 -11.86
N ALA A 81 -2.57 2.28 -11.22
CA ALA A 81 -2.16 3.31 -10.27
C ALA A 81 -1.49 2.71 -9.02
N TYR A 82 -2.01 1.60 -8.50
CA TYR A 82 -1.41 0.86 -7.38
C TYR A 82 0.02 0.41 -7.73
N ARG A 83 0.19 -0.26 -8.89
CA ARG A 83 1.49 -0.72 -9.39
C ARG A 83 2.46 0.45 -9.60
N ALA A 84 2.01 1.53 -10.24
CA ALA A 84 2.82 2.73 -10.50
C ALA A 84 3.29 3.38 -9.19
N TRP A 85 2.41 3.50 -8.21
CA TRP A 85 2.75 4.05 -6.89
C TRP A 85 3.79 3.18 -6.16
N GLY A 86 3.61 1.86 -6.16
CA GLY A 86 4.56 0.93 -5.54
C GLY A 86 5.95 1.03 -6.16
N LYS A 87 6.03 1.10 -7.50
CA LYS A 87 7.29 1.29 -8.23
C LYS A 87 7.95 2.63 -7.95
N ALA A 88 7.18 3.71 -7.86
CA ALA A 88 7.69 5.06 -7.59
C ALA A 88 8.09 5.26 -6.12
N LYS A 89 7.44 4.57 -5.19
CA LYS A 89 7.60 4.75 -3.73
C LYS A 89 8.08 3.47 -3.04
N GLN A 90 9.05 2.77 -3.64
CA GLN A 90 9.46 1.42 -3.22
C GLN A 90 9.75 1.29 -1.72
N ASN A 91 10.47 2.25 -1.13
CA ASN A 91 10.82 2.19 0.29
C ASN A 91 9.60 2.34 1.22
N ARG A 92 8.64 3.21 0.86
CA ARG A 92 7.36 3.31 1.58
C ARG A 92 6.52 2.07 1.34
N TYR A 93 6.44 1.61 0.09
CA TYR A 93 5.68 0.43 -0.27
C TYR A 93 6.10 -0.82 0.51
N ARG A 94 7.41 -0.97 0.78
CA ARG A 94 7.94 -2.06 1.60
C ARG A 94 7.48 -2.04 3.07
N THR A 95 6.91 -0.94 3.57
CA THR A 95 6.31 -0.92 4.91
C THR A 95 4.93 -1.57 4.94
N ILE A 96 4.23 -1.62 3.80
CA ILE A 96 2.91 -2.24 3.70
C ILE A 96 3.07 -3.75 3.83
N TYR A 97 2.35 -4.33 4.76
CA TYR A 97 2.36 -5.77 5.04
C TYR A 97 3.74 -6.31 5.52
N SER A 98 4.63 -5.46 6.04
CA SER A 98 6.00 -5.84 6.40
C SER A 98 6.14 -6.58 7.73
N GLY A 99 5.08 -6.84 8.49
CA GLY A 99 5.18 -7.44 9.81
C GLY A 99 3.96 -8.24 10.26
N ASN A 100 3.95 -8.65 11.54
CA ASN A 100 2.81 -9.28 12.22
C ASN A 100 1.62 -8.31 12.43
N ALA A 101 1.56 -7.27 11.63
CA ALA A 101 0.68 -6.13 11.74
C ALA A 101 -0.81 -6.49 11.57
N PHE A 102 -1.12 -7.59 10.89
CA PHE A 102 -2.51 -8.02 10.67
C PHE A 102 -3.29 -8.35 11.96
N ASN A 103 -2.60 -8.59 13.06
CA ASN A 103 -3.21 -8.78 14.38
C ASN A 103 -3.46 -7.45 15.11
N ASP A 104 -2.88 -6.34 14.64
CA ASP A 104 -3.09 -5.02 15.24
C ASP A 104 -4.40 -4.37 14.70
N PRO A 105 -5.32 -3.98 15.60
CA PRO A 105 -6.61 -3.39 15.20
C PRO A 105 -6.47 -2.09 14.38
N GLN A 106 -5.46 -1.27 14.66
CA GLN A 106 -5.24 0.01 13.97
C GLN A 106 -4.74 -0.22 12.55
N ILE A 107 -3.82 -1.18 12.35
CA ILE A 107 -3.37 -1.56 11.01
C ILE A 107 -4.52 -2.17 10.21
N ARG A 108 -5.32 -3.06 10.82
CA ARG A 108 -6.50 -3.62 10.13
C ARG A 108 -7.47 -2.53 9.71
N ALA A 109 -7.73 -1.54 10.55
CA ALA A 109 -8.58 -0.40 10.20
C ALA A 109 -8.00 0.40 9.03
N ALA A 110 -6.70 0.68 9.03
CA ALA A 110 -6.03 1.37 7.94
C ALA A 110 -6.04 0.56 6.64
N CYS A 111 -5.83 -0.78 6.69
CA CYS A 111 -5.96 -1.67 5.54
C CYS A 111 -7.38 -1.66 4.95
N LEU A 112 -8.41 -1.74 5.81
CA LEU A 112 -9.80 -1.64 5.37
C LEU A 112 -10.06 -0.28 4.70
N HIS A 113 -9.57 0.80 5.30
CA HIS A 113 -9.72 2.15 4.75
C HIS A 113 -9.05 2.26 3.37
N SER A 114 -7.84 1.75 3.23
CA SER A 114 -7.12 1.78 1.94
C SER A 114 -7.79 0.95 0.85
N ALA A 115 -8.61 -0.03 1.22
CA ALA A 115 -9.36 -0.88 0.28
C ALA A 115 -10.74 -0.31 -0.09
N LEU A 116 -11.24 0.73 0.60
CA LEU A 116 -12.58 1.31 0.33
C LEU A 116 -12.80 1.66 -1.14
N PRO A 117 -11.87 2.33 -1.86
CA PRO A 117 -12.08 2.64 -3.27
C PRO A 117 -12.35 1.40 -4.12
N LEU A 118 -11.66 0.29 -3.83
CA LEU A 118 -11.87 -0.97 -4.54
C LEU A 118 -13.27 -1.55 -4.28
N PHE A 119 -13.73 -1.54 -3.02
CA PHE A 119 -15.07 -2.00 -2.67
C PHE A 119 -16.17 -1.15 -3.31
N GLU A 120 -15.99 0.17 -3.36
CA GLU A 120 -16.89 1.11 -4.00
C GLU A 120 -17.04 0.81 -5.50
N GLU A 121 -15.92 0.57 -6.20
CA GLU A 121 -15.96 0.23 -7.64
C GLU A 121 -16.56 -1.16 -7.91
N LEU A 122 -16.29 -2.15 -7.07
CA LEU A 122 -16.94 -3.47 -7.17
C LEU A 122 -18.46 -3.37 -6.96
N ALA A 123 -18.90 -2.51 -6.04
CA ALA A 123 -20.31 -2.24 -5.83
C ALA A 123 -20.95 -1.53 -7.04
N ALA A 124 -20.27 -0.51 -7.59
CA ALA A 124 -20.70 0.21 -8.79
C ALA A 124 -20.77 -0.69 -10.03
N ALA A 125 -19.92 -1.73 -10.09
CA ALA A 125 -19.97 -2.77 -11.12
C ALA A 125 -21.11 -3.79 -10.95
N GLY A 126 -21.98 -3.63 -9.94
CA GLY A 126 -23.08 -4.56 -9.67
C GLY A 126 -22.66 -5.89 -9.06
N ILE A 127 -21.43 -6.02 -8.57
CA ILE A 127 -20.97 -7.26 -7.94
C ILE A 127 -21.73 -7.50 -6.63
N ALA A 128 -22.33 -8.68 -6.52
CA ALA A 128 -23.07 -9.09 -5.32
C ALA A 128 -22.19 -8.98 -4.06
N GLU A 129 -22.76 -8.52 -2.96
CA GLU A 129 -22.05 -8.24 -1.71
C GLU A 129 -21.21 -9.44 -1.24
N THR A 130 -21.75 -10.65 -1.35
CA THR A 130 -21.06 -11.89 -0.99
C THR A 130 -19.83 -12.20 -1.82
N ARG A 131 -19.73 -11.63 -3.04
CA ARG A 131 -18.59 -11.80 -3.96
C ARG A 131 -17.56 -10.70 -3.86
N ARG A 132 -17.91 -9.52 -3.28
CA ARG A 132 -17.00 -8.36 -3.22
C ARG A 132 -15.72 -8.65 -2.42
N LEU A 133 -15.84 -9.26 -1.24
CA LEU A 133 -14.70 -9.58 -0.40
C LEU A 133 -13.76 -10.63 -1.04
N PRO A 134 -14.25 -11.78 -1.55
CA PRO A 134 -13.39 -12.73 -2.28
C PRO A 134 -12.67 -12.06 -3.46
N LEU A 135 -13.38 -11.30 -4.28
CA LEU A 135 -12.79 -10.65 -5.46
C LEU A 135 -11.79 -9.55 -5.09
N SER A 136 -12.09 -8.75 -4.06
CA SER A 136 -11.14 -7.74 -3.57
C SER A 136 -9.84 -8.38 -3.06
N ARG A 137 -9.92 -9.51 -2.37
CA ARG A 137 -8.74 -10.27 -1.93
C ARG A 137 -7.91 -10.76 -3.12
N THR A 138 -8.55 -11.27 -4.16
CA THR A 138 -7.86 -11.69 -5.39
C THR A 138 -7.15 -10.52 -6.05
N LEU A 139 -7.83 -9.39 -6.22
CA LEU A 139 -7.26 -8.18 -6.83
C LEU A 139 -6.10 -7.61 -6.00
N VAL A 140 -6.26 -7.49 -4.69
CA VAL A 140 -5.19 -6.98 -3.81
C VAL A 140 -3.99 -7.93 -3.84
N ALA A 141 -4.20 -9.25 -3.74
CA ALA A 141 -3.12 -10.23 -3.79
C ALA A 141 -2.37 -10.20 -5.13
N PHE A 142 -3.11 -10.08 -6.25
CA PHE A 142 -2.52 -9.93 -7.58
C PHE A 142 -1.69 -8.63 -7.67
N MET A 143 -2.30 -7.48 -7.39
CA MET A 143 -1.63 -6.18 -7.49
C MET A 143 -0.40 -6.13 -6.60
N HIS A 144 -0.53 -6.57 -5.35
CA HIS A 144 0.56 -6.52 -4.38
C HIS A 144 1.69 -7.49 -4.74
N GLY A 145 1.37 -8.76 -5.00
CA GLY A 145 2.35 -9.78 -5.35
C GLY A 145 3.10 -9.44 -6.65
N PHE A 146 2.37 -9.01 -7.69
CA PHE A 146 2.97 -8.61 -8.95
C PHE A 146 3.92 -7.42 -8.78
N THR A 147 3.48 -6.38 -8.05
CA THR A 147 4.31 -5.19 -7.80
C THR A 147 5.57 -5.53 -6.98
N LEU A 148 5.45 -6.38 -5.95
CA LEU A 148 6.62 -6.82 -5.17
C LEU A 148 7.63 -7.61 -6.02
N MET A 149 7.15 -8.53 -6.85
CA MET A 149 8.00 -9.30 -7.76
C MET A 149 8.71 -8.38 -8.76
N GLU A 150 8.02 -7.39 -9.29
CA GLU A 150 8.61 -6.42 -10.21
C GLU A 150 9.66 -5.54 -9.54
N ILE A 151 9.38 -4.99 -8.35
CA ILE A 151 10.35 -4.21 -7.54
C ILE A 151 11.58 -5.05 -7.19
N GLY A 152 11.38 -6.36 -6.94
CA GLY A 152 12.45 -7.30 -6.64
C GLY A 152 13.20 -7.83 -7.88
N ASN A 153 12.90 -7.34 -9.09
CA ASN A 153 13.44 -7.84 -10.36
C ASN A 153 13.27 -9.37 -10.53
N ALA A 154 12.13 -9.91 -10.06
CA ALA A 154 11.87 -11.35 -10.11
C ALA A 154 11.33 -11.83 -11.47
N PHE A 155 10.89 -10.92 -12.34
CA PHE A 155 10.46 -11.26 -13.71
C PHE A 155 11.65 -11.29 -14.67
N ASN A 156 12.36 -12.41 -14.70
CA ASN A 156 13.62 -12.58 -15.45
C ASN A 156 13.58 -13.64 -16.56
N LEU A 157 12.38 -14.17 -16.88
CA LEU A 157 12.20 -15.20 -17.89
C LEU A 157 11.95 -14.66 -19.30
N GLY A 158 12.03 -13.34 -19.48
CA GLY A 158 11.73 -12.65 -20.73
C GLY A 158 10.25 -12.31 -20.91
N GLY A 159 9.91 -11.70 -22.04
CA GLY A 159 8.58 -11.17 -22.31
C GLY A 159 8.32 -9.79 -21.71
N SER A 160 7.16 -9.20 -22.04
CA SER A 160 6.73 -7.90 -21.54
C SER A 160 6.04 -8.06 -20.19
N VAL A 161 6.60 -7.47 -19.13
CA VAL A 161 5.98 -7.44 -17.80
C VAL A 161 4.69 -6.62 -17.80
N ASP A 162 4.62 -5.57 -18.63
CA ASP A 162 3.41 -4.75 -18.76
C ASP A 162 2.27 -5.52 -19.42
N GLU A 163 2.55 -6.25 -20.51
CA GLU A 163 1.56 -7.11 -21.15
C GLU A 163 1.07 -8.23 -20.22
N ALA A 164 1.97 -8.83 -19.45
CA ALA A 164 1.61 -9.85 -18.47
C ALA A 164 0.70 -9.30 -17.37
N PHE A 165 0.98 -8.07 -16.87
CA PHE A 165 0.12 -7.40 -15.90
C PHE A 165 -1.28 -7.14 -16.47
N ASP A 166 -1.34 -6.53 -17.66
CA ASP A 166 -2.60 -6.15 -18.30
C ASP A 166 -3.46 -7.37 -18.64
N SER A 167 -2.88 -8.40 -19.24
CA SER A 167 -3.57 -9.66 -19.58
C SER A 167 -4.10 -10.40 -18.34
N SER A 168 -3.31 -10.44 -17.27
CA SER A 168 -3.74 -11.05 -16.00
C SER A 168 -4.90 -10.28 -15.38
N LEU A 169 -4.82 -8.95 -15.37
CA LEU A 169 -5.87 -8.09 -14.85
C LEU A 169 -7.17 -8.24 -15.64
N GLU A 170 -7.11 -8.27 -16.97
CA GLU A 170 -8.27 -8.54 -17.82
C GLU A 170 -8.90 -9.90 -17.52
N THR A 171 -8.07 -10.92 -17.27
CA THR A 171 -8.56 -12.26 -16.90
C THR A 171 -9.30 -12.24 -15.57
N ILE A 172 -8.75 -11.56 -14.55
CA ILE A 172 -9.40 -11.43 -13.23
C ILE A 172 -10.72 -10.65 -13.34
N LEU A 173 -10.76 -9.61 -14.17
CA LEU A 173 -11.92 -8.75 -14.35
C LEU A 173 -12.87 -9.19 -15.48
N ARG A 174 -12.70 -10.40 -16.03
CA ARG A 174 -13.48 -10.86 -17.20
C ARG A 174 -15.00 -10.81 -16.98
N GLU A 175 -15.45 -11.18 -15.78
CA GLU A 175 -16.87 -11.23 -15.44
C GLU A 175 -17.45 -9.87 -14.99
N ILE A 176 -16.65 -8.83 -14.95
CA ILE A 176 -17.09 -7.48 -14.61
C ILE A 176 -17.55 -6.78 -15.89
N PRO A 177 -18.79 -6.28 -15.92
CA PRO A 177 -19.35 -5.60 -17.07
C PRO A 177 -18.68 -4.24 -17.37
#